data_15a9e021132ba640cebc9a87c15a7082
#
_entry.id   15a9e021132ba640cebc9a87c15a7082
#
_cell.length_a   1.000
_cell.length_b   1.000
_cell.length_c   1.000
_cell.angle_alpha   90.00
_cell.angle_beta   90.00
_cell.angle_gamma   90.00
#
_symmetry.space_group_name_H-M   'P 1'
#
loop_
_entity.id
_entity.type
_entity.pdbx_description
1 polymer ?
#
loop_
_entity_poly.entity_id
_entity_poly.type
_entity_poly.pdbx_seq_one_letter_code
_entity_poly.pdbx_strand_id
1 'polypeptide(L)'
;MSEFNHKKIEKKWQEYWSNNHTFRTDVWDFSKPKFYALDMFPYPSGVGLHAGHPEGYTATDIISRMKRMQGYNVLHPMGYDSFGLPAEQYAITTGHHPAEFTKKNIETFTKQLKELGFDYDWDKCIATSDPEFYHWTQWIFKNLYLDG
;
A
#
# COMPACT_ATOMS: atom_id res chain seq x y z
N MET A 1 -5.08 21.40 33.52
CA MET A 1 -4.28 20.65 32.48
C MET A 1 -5.27 19.96 31.57
N SER A 2 -5.20 20.18 30.27
CA SER A 2 -6.07 19.45 29.31
C SER A 2 -5.72 17.96 29.36
N GLU A 3 -6.73 17.13 29.54
CA GLU A 3 -6.58 15.66 29.54
C GLU A 3 -5.95 15.20 28.23
N PHE A 4 -4.94 14.32 28.30
CA PHE A 4 -4.28 13.76 27.12
C PHE A 4 -5.27 12.89 26.34
N ASN A 5 -5.58 13.31 25.12
CA ASN A 5 -6.50 12.59 24.23
C ASN A 5 -5.76 12.11 22.98
N HIS A 6 -5.28 10.85 23.03
CA HIS A 6 -4.51 10.24 21.94
C HIS A 6 -5.31 10.23 20.63
N LYS A 7 -6.59 9.86 20.65
CA LYS A 7 -7.44 9.78 19.44
C LYS A 7 -7.53 11.11 18.69
N LYS A 8 -7.61 12.23 19.45
CA LYS A 8 -7.64 13.58 18.85
C LYS A 8 -6.29 13.92 18.22
N ILE A 9 -5.19 13.53 18.87
CA ILE A 9 -3.83 13.78 18.38
C ILE A 9 -3.54 12.95 17.13
N GLU A 10 -3.86 11.66 17.15
CA GLU A 10 -3.69 10.74 16.03
C GLU A 10 -4.45 11.25 14.81
N LYS A 11 -5.74 11.55 14.97
CA LYS A 11 -6.57 12.07 13.87
C LYS A 11 -6.00 13.35 13.28
N LYS A 12 -5.57 14.31 14.12
CA LYS A 12 -4.95 15.55 13.68
C LYS A 12 -3.73 15.29 12.79
N TRP A 13 -2.86 14.36 13.18
CA TRP A 13 -1.64 14.10 12.44
C TRP A 13 -1.91 13.28 11.16
N GLN A 14 -2.81 12.33 11.18
CA GLN A 14 -3.23 11.59 10.00
C GLN A 14 -3.82 12.53 8.93
N GLU A 15 -4.69 13.47 9.35
CA GLU A 15 -5.23 14.51 8.46
C GLU A 15 -4.13 15.43 7.92
N TYR A 16 -3.20 15.85 8.78
CA TYR A 16 -2.06 16.68 8.36
C TYR A 16 -1.20 15.97 7.31
N TRP A 17 -0.82 14.72 7.54
CA TRP A 17 0.01 13.95 6.62
C TRP A 17 -0.69 13.72 5.27
N SER A 18 -1.97 13.43 5.30
CA SER A 18 -2.77 13.25 4.09
C SER A 18 -2.87 14.54 3.26
N ASN A 19 -3.22 15.65 3.90
CA ASN A 19 -3.44 16.92 3.21
C ASN A 19 -2.14 17.54 2.67
N ASN A 20 -1.01 17.27 3.31
CA ASN A 20 0.29 17.82 2.92
C ASN A 20 1.17 16.83 2.14
N HIS A 21 0.67 15.63 1.81
CA HIS A 21 1.45 14.59 1.15
C HIS A 21 2.83 14.40 1.81
N THR A 22 2.86 14.38 3.15
CA THR A 22 4.09 14.50 3.97
C THR A 22 5.13 13.45 3.62
N PHE A 23 4.71 12.26 3.20
CA PHE A 23 5.59 11.13 2.89
C PHE A 23 5.79 10.91 1.39
N ARG A 24 5.33 11.86 0.57
CA ARG A 24 5.53 11.81 -0.87
C ARG A 24 7.01 11.85 -1.21
N THR A 25 7.43 11.00 -2.15
CA THR A 25 8.80 10.87 -2.58
C THR A 25 8.95 11.43 -4.00
N ASP A 26 9.90 12.37 -4.18
CA ASP A 26 10.34 12.73 -5.52
C ASP A 26 11.43 11.74 -5.96
N VAL A 27 11.05 10.79 -6.80
CA VAL A 27 11.97 9.75 -7.30
C VAL A 27 13.09 10.32 -8.20
N TRP A 28 12.94 11.56 -8.66
CA TRP A 28 13.91 12.26 -9.52
C TRP A 28 14.85 13.20 -8.72
N ASP A 29 14.61 13.38 -7.42
CA ASP A 29 15.54 14.09 -6.56
C ASP A 29 16.77 13.23 -6.27
N PHE A 30 17.88 13.58 -6.92
CA PHE A 30 19.20 12.95 -6.75
C PHE A 30 20.11 13.73 -5.80
N SER A 31 19.63 14.78 -5.15
CA SER A 31 20.39 15.58 -4.18
C SER A 31 20.64 14.85 -2.86
N LYS A 32 19.88 13.79 -2.61
CA LYS A 32 19.94 12.97 -1.38
C LYS A 32 20.17 11.51 -1.71
N PRO A 33 20.86 10.77 -0.83
CA PRO A 33 20.98 9.32 -1.00
C PRO A 33 19.59 8.68 -0.97
N LYS A 34 19.35 7.73 -1.85
CA LYS A 34 18.07 7.03 -1.98
C LYS A 34 17.99 5.84 -1.05
N PHE A 35 16.81 5.62 -0.51
CA PHE A 35 16.47 4.43 0.25
C PHE A 35 15.10 3.92 -0.17
N TYR A 36 15.00 2.63 -0.46
CA TYR A 36 13.76 1.96 -0.82
C TYR A 36 13.35 1.04 0.33
N ALA A 37 12.30 1.43 1.06
CA ALA A 37 11.68 0.60 2.08
C ALA A 37 10.52 -0.15 1.43
N LEU A 38 10.64 -1.47 1.32
CA LEU A 38 9.61 -2.31 0.71
C LEU A 38 9.22 -3.42 1.69
N ASP A 39 7.92 -3.59 1.88
CA ASP A 39 7.34 -4.75 2.53
C ASP A 39 6.45 -5.51 1.53
N MET A 40 6.05 -6.71 1.92
CA MET A 40 5.15 -7.53 1.12
C MET A 40 3.77 -6.89 1.08
N PHE A 41 3.25 -6.65 -0.13
CA PHE A 41 1.91 -6.11 -0.31
C PHE A 41 0.85 -7.08 0.22
N PRO A 42 -0.18 -6.58 0.92
CA PRO A 42 -1.25 -7.44 1.39
C PRO A 42 -2.10 -7.96 0.23
N TYR A 43 -2.60 -9.17 0.42
CA TYR A 43 -3.61 -9.75 -0.46
C TYR A 43 -5.02 -9.40 0.07
N PRO A 44 -5.82 -8.60 -0.64
CA PRO A 44 -7.11 -8.10 -0.13
C PRO A 44 -8.23 -9.13 -0.25
N SER A 45 -8.00 -10.35 0.25
CA SER A 45 -8.93 -11.48 0.17
C SER A 45 -9.97 -11.57 1.29
N GLY A 46 -9.82 -10.76 2.34
CA GLY A 46 -10.67 -10.79 3.52
C GLY A 46 -11.33 -9.46 3.84
N VAL A 47 -12.04 -9.43 4.96
CA VAL A 47 -12.78 -8.26 5.43
C VAL A 47 -11.88 -7.12 5.95
N GLY A 48 -10.55 -7.31 5.95
CA GLY A 48 -9.58 -6.34 6.44
C GLY A 48 -8.26 -6.99 6.87
N LEU A 49 -7.39 -6.17 7.45
CA LEU A 49 -6.09 -6.59 7.97
C LEU A 49 -6.27 -7.55 9.15
N HIS A 50 -5.42 -8.56 9.23
CA HIS A 50 -5.24 -9.36 10.45
C HIS A 50 -4.01 -8.87 11.24
N ALA A 51 -3.88 -9.30 12.50
CA ALA A 51 -2.82 -8.82 13.41
C ALA A 51 -1.38 -9.03 12.89
N GLY A 52 -1.14 -10.00 12.01
CA GLY A 52 0.17 -10.24 11.40
C GLY A 52 0.60 -9.18 10.38
N HIS A 53 -0.34 -8.46 9.74
CA HIS A 53 0.03 -7.41 8.81
C HIS A 53 0.78 -6.24 9.49
N PRO A 54 0.26 -5.65 10.60
CA PRO A 54 0.95 -4.55 11.27
C PRO A 54 2.33 -4.92 11.81
N GLU A 55 2.63 -6.18 12.07
CA GLU A 55 3.93 -6.61 12.59
C GLU A 55 5.07 -6.26 11.61
N GLY A 56 5.00 -6.72 10.37
CA GLY A 56 5.98 -6.40 9.33
C GLY A 56 5.96 -4.92 8.96
N TYR A 57 4.77 -4.36 8.76
CA TYR A 57 4.61 -2.96 8.35
C TYR A 57 5.13 -1.96 9.39
N THR A 58 5.02 -2.26 10.68
CA THR A 58 5.61 -1.44 11.74
C THR A 58 7.13 -1.45 11.67
N ALA A 59 7.74 -2.61 11.39
CA ALA A 59 9.18 -2.70 11.27
C ALA A 59 9.73 -1.86 10.09
N THR A 60 9.10 -1.96 8.93
CA THR A 60 9.47 -1.16 7.75
C THR A 60 9.20 0.32 7.94
N ASP A 61 8.10 0.71 8.60
CA ASP A 61 7.77 2.09 8.95
C ASP A 61 8.84 2.73 9.87
N ILE A 62 9.30 2.00 10.88
CA ILE A 62 10.37 2.46 11.79
C ILE A 62 11.65 2.74 11.00
N ILE A 63 12.07 1.82 10.13
CA ILE A 63 13.27 1.97 9.31
C ILE A 63 13.10 3.13 8.32
N SER A 64 11.95 3.25 7.68
CA SER A 64 11.64 4.32 6.74
C SER A 64 11.75 5.70 7.40
N ARG A 65 11.09 5.89 8.56
CA ARG A 65 11.16 7.14 9.33
C ARG A 65 12.58 7.43 9.81
N MET A 66 13.31 6.44 10.29
CA MET A 66 14.72 6.61 10.68
C MET A 66 15.56 7.10 9.49
N LYS A 67 15.41 6.52 8.32
CA LYS A 67 16.13 6.94 7.10
C LYS A 67 15.75 8.35 6.66
N ARG A 68 14.49 8.75 6.74
CA ARG A 68 14.06 10.13 6.49
C ARG A 68 14.76 11.11 7.45
N MET A 69 14.82 10.79 8.76
CA MET A 69 15.52 11.62 9.73
C MET A 69 17.03 11.69 9.50
N GLN A 70 17.61 10.66 8.89
CA GLN A 70 19.02 10.65 8.46
C GLN A 70 19.28 11.42 7.16
N GLY A 71 18.25 12.03 6.55
CA GLY A 71 18.38 12.84 5.34
C GLY A 71 18.29 12.07 4.02
N TYR A 72 17.86 10.81 4.03
CA TYR A 72 17.62 10.05 2.81
C TYR A 72 16.35 10.49 2.09
N ASN A 73 16.34 10.38 0.77
CA ASN A 73 15.15 10.40 -0.05
C ASN A 73 14.53 8.99 -0.03
N VAL A 74 13.47 8.80 0.75
CA VAL A 74 12.92 7.48 1.04
C VAL A 74 11.66 7.23 0.22
N LEU A 75 11.67 6.17 -0.57
CA LEU A 75 10.47 5.60 -1.17
C LEU A 75 9.95 4.47 -0.29
N HIS A 76 8.78 4.67 0.31
CA HIS A 76 8.05 3.66 1.07
C HIS A 76 6.67 3.48 0.44
N PRO A 77 6.54 2.65 -0.60
CA PRO A 77 5.28 2.45 -1.31
C PRO A 77 4.39 1.45 -0.59
N MET A 78 3.11 1.49 -0.93
CA MET A 78 2.14 0.44 -0.62
C MET A 78 1.50 -0.05 -1.93
N GLY A 79 0.98 -1.25 -1.91
CA GLY A 79 0.24 -1.81 -3.01
C GLY A 79 -0.67 -2.95 -2.54
N TYR A 80 -1.36 -3.55 -3.51
CA TYR A 80 -2.26 -4.67 -3.24
C TYR A 80 -1.99 -5.78 -4.26
N ASP A 81 -1.66 -6.95 -3.77
CA ASP A 81 -1.62 -8.16 -4.59
C ASP A 81 -3.06 -8.65 -4.75
N SER A 82 -3.69 -8.26 -5.86
CA SER A 82 -5.14 -8.27 -5.99
C SER A 82 -5.72 -9.24 -7.01
N PHE A 83 -4.90 -10.02 -7.67
CA PHE A 83 -5.35 -11.20 -8.43
C PHE A 83 -5.35 -12.44 -7.55
N GLY A 84 -6.27 -13.37 -7.81
CA GLY A 84 -6.18 -14.69 -7.25
C GLY A 84 -7.50 -15.43 -7.03
N LEU A 85 -7.36 -16.72 -6.77
CA LEU A 85 -8.45 -17.69 -6.61
C LEU A 85 -9.51 -17.29 -5.56
N PRO A 86 -9.19 -16.68 -4.39
CA PRO A 86 -10.22 -16.30 -3.44
C PRO A 86 -11.24 -15.29 -3.98
N ALA A 87 -10.80 -14.30 -4.77
CA ALA A 87 -11.72 -13.34 -5.39
C ALA A 87 -12.58 -14.00 -6.47
N GLU A 88 -12.00 -14.90 -7.25
CA GLU A 88 -12.72 -15.66 -8.27
C GLU A 88 -13.74 -16.62 -7.65
N GLN A 89 -13.36 -17.33 -6.60
CA GLN A 89 -14.25 -18.25 -5.88
C GLN A 89 -15.42 -17.51 -5.23
N TYR A 90 -15.15 -16.33 -4.67
CA TYR A 90 -16.23 -15.47 -4.16
C TYR A 90 -17.18 -15.04 -5.27
N ALA A 91 -16.67 -14.68 -6.45
CA ALA A 91 -17.48 -14.32 -7.60
C ALA A 91 -18.38 -15.49 -8.08
N ILE A 92 -17.84 -16.69 -8.14
CA ILE A 92 -18.58 -17.90 -8.52
C ILE A 92 -19.72 -18.18 -7.53
N THR A 93 -19.44 -18.06 -6.23
CA THR A 93 -20.43 -18.42 -5.18
C THR A 93 -21.51 -17.35 -4.99
N THR A 94 -21.20 -16.08 -5.23
CA THR A 94 -22.10 -14.96 -4.96
C THR A 94 -22.72 -14.34 -6.21
N GLY A 95 -22.20 -14.65 -7.40
CA GLY A 95 -22.61 -14.03 -8.65
C GLY A 95 -22.15 -12.58 -8.83
N HIS A 96 -21.29 -12.08 -7.95
CA HIS A 96 -20.72 -10.74 -8.05
C HIS A 96 -19.43 -10.72 -8.85
N HIS A 97 -19.16 -9.63 -9.58
CA HIS A 97 -17.92 -9.50 -10.34
C HIS A 97 -16.71 -9.40 -9.41
N PRO A 98 -15.62 -10.16 -9.66
CA PRO A 98 -14.44 -10.17 -8.76
C PRO A 98 -13.84 -8.78 -8.52
N ALA A 99 -13.82 -7.92 -9.55
CA ALA A 99 -13.26 -6.58 -9.45
C ALA A 99 -13.98 -5.69 -8.42
N GLU A 100 -15.32 -5.82 -8.28
CA GLU A 100 -16.08 -5.02 -7.31
C GLU A 100 -15.74 -5.43 -5.88
N PHE A 101 -15.65 -6.73 -5.63
CA PHE A 101 -15.25 -7.27 -4.35
C PHE A 101 -13.81 -6.84 -3.98
N THR A 102 -12.89 -7.01 -4.91
CA THR A 102 -11.48 -6.62 -4.73
C THR A 102 -11.35 -5.12 -4.44
N LYS A 103 -12.03 -4.27 -5.20
CA LYS A 103 -12.03 -2.81 -4.98
C LYS A 103 -12.51 -2.45 -3.58
N LYS A 104 -13.63 -3.02 -3.12
CA LYS A 104 -14.16 -2.78 -1.78
C LYS A 104 -13.18 -3.21 -0.68
N ASN A 105 -12.52 -4.33 -0.88
CA ASN A 105 -11.51 -4.81 0.08
C ASN A 105 -10.29 -3.88 0.11
N ILE A 106 -9.78 -3.44 -1.05
CA ILE A 106 -8.69 -2.46 -1.15
C ILE A 106 -9.05 -1.17 -0.40
N GLU A 107 -10.26 -0.66 -0.56
CA GLU A 107 -10.73 0.53 0.17
C GLU A 107 -10.69 0.31 1.70
N THR A 108 -11.13 -0.86 2.16
CA THR A 108 -11.10 -1.23 3.58
C THR A 108 -9.68 -1.34 4.12
N PHE A 109 -8.80 -2.03 3.41
CA PHE A 109 -7.39 -2.16 3.77
C PHE A 109 -6.68 -0.81 3.80
N THR A 110 -6.92 0.02 2.77
CA THR A 110 -6.37 1.39 2.69
C THR A 110 -6.77 2.21 3.91
N LYS A 111 -8.05 2.16 4.28
CA LYS A 111 -8.56 2.87 5.45
C LYS A 111 -7.85 2.42 6.73
N GLN A 112 -7.76 1.11 6.95
CA GLN A 112 -7.12 0.55 8.14
C GLN A 112 -5.62 0.89 8.21
N LEU A 113 -4.89 0.80 7.08
CA LEU A 113 -3.48 1.18 7.01
C LEU A 113 -3.25 2.67 7.32
N LYS A 114 -4.15 3.53 6.84
CA LYS A 114 -4.11 4.97 7.16
C LYS A 114 -4.42 5.24 8.64
N GLU A 115 -5.32 4.50 9.24
CA GLU A 115 -5.63 4.58 10.68
C GLU A 115 -4.45 4.15 11.56
N LEU A 116 -3.61 3.22 11.09
CA LEU A 116 -2.36 2.83 11.77
C LEU A 116 -1.27 3.91 11.65
N GLY A 117 -1.40 4.85 10.71
CA GLY A 117 -0.54 6.02 10.62
C GLY A 117 0.85 5.74 10.04
N PHE A 118 1.01 4.71 9.22
CA PHE A 118 2.27 4.41 8.53
C PHE A 118 2.68 5.50 7.54
N ASP A 119 3.98 5.65 7.29
CA ASP A 119 4.59 6.68 6.44
C ASP A 119 4.65 6.30 4.95
N TYR A 120 3.62 5.61 4.47
CA TYR A 120 3.54 5.24 3.06
C TYR A 120 3.37 6.45 2.13
N ASP A 121 4.04 6.37 0.98
CA ASP A 121 3.78 7.27 -0.16
C ASP A 121 2.53 6.79 -0.91
N TRP A 122 1.37 7.29 -0.51
CA TRP A 122 0.09 6.90 -1.10
C TRP A 122 -0.06 7.31 -2.56
N ASP A 123 0.75 8.27 -3.06
CA ASP A 123 0.78 8.65 -4.48
C ASP A 123 1.48 7.56 -5.34
N LYS A 124 2.17 6.61 -4.70
CA LYS A 124 2.83 5.46 -5.33
C LYS A 124 2.12 4.13 -5.03
N CYS A 125 0.87 4.19 -4.59
CA CYS A 125 0.07 3.00 -4.34
C CYS A 125 -0.40 2.37 -5.66
N ILE A 126 -0.30 1.05 -5.74
CA ILE A 126 -0.70 0.26 -6.93
C ILE A 126 -1.59 -0.91 -6.53
N ALA A 127 -2.37 -1.42 -7.48
CA ALA A 127 -2.99 -2.73 -7.37
C ALA A 127 -2.55 -3.60 -8.56
N THR A 128 -2.15 -4.84 -8.30
CA THR A 128 -1.67 -5.73 -9.38
C THR A 128 -2.76 -6.07 -10.40
N SER A 129 -4.03 -5.88 -10.04
CA SER A 129 -5.19 -6.03 -10.92
C SER A 129 -5.52 -4.79 -11.74
N ASP A 130 -4.78 -3.69 -11.59
CA ASP A 130 -4.96 -2.53 -12.45
C ASP A 130 -4.44 -2.81 -13.86
N PRO A 131 -5.18 -2.45 -14.92
CA PRO A 131 -4.75 -2.67 -16.30
C PRO A 131 -3.38 -2.09 -16.62
N GLU A 132 -3.06 -0.93 -16.07
CA GLU A 132 -1.76 -0.27 -16.23
C GLU A 132 -0.61 -1.08 -15.63
N PHE A 133 -0.90 -1.92 -14.63
CA PHE A 133 0.09 -2.81 -14.03
C PHE A 133 0.17 -4.15 -14.79
N TYR A 134 -0.94 -4.87 -14.93
CA TYR A 134 -0.88 -6.25 -15.43
C TYR A 134 -0.62 -6.36 -16.94
N HIS A 135 -0.79 -5.30 -17.75
CA HIS A 135 -0.43 -5.37 -19.17
C HIS A 135 1.05 -5.69 -19.39
N TRP A 136 1.93 -5.31 -18.44
CA TRP A 136 3.33 -5.68 -18.50
C TRP A 136 3.56 -7.17 -18.28
N THR A 137 2.83 -7.80 -17.38
CA THR A 137 2.83 -9.25 -17.19
C THR A 137 2.36 -9.96 -18.45
N GLN A 138 1.29 -9.44 -19.08
CA GLN A 138 0.80 -9.95 -20.34
C GLN A 138 1.83 -9.77 -21.49
N TRP A 139 2.52 -8.65 -21.50
CA TRP A 139 3.58 -8.40 -22.48
C TRP A 139 4.74 -9.38 -22.33
N ILE A 140 5.20 -9.63 -21.10
CA ILE A 140 6.25 -10.63 -20.81
C ILE A 140 5.80 -12.01 -21.28
N PHE A 141 4.60 -12.46 -20.88
CA PHE A 141 4.05 -13.74 -21.28
C PHE A 141 3.98 -13.91 -22.81
N LYS A 142 3.47 -12.86 -23.49
CA LYS A 142 3.38 -12.87 -24.96
C LYS A 142 4.75 -13.04 -25.61
N ASN A 143 5.79 -12.34 -25.15
CA ASN A 143 7.13 -12.47 -25.72
C ASN A 143 7.71 -13.87 -25.47
N LEU A 144 7.59 -14.38 -24.25
CA LEU A 144 8.03 -15.75 -23.94
C LEU A 144 7.32 -16.80 -24.82
N TYR A 145 6.02 -16.63 -25.05
CA TYR A 145 5.25 -17.53 -25.92
C TYR A 145 5.69 -17.46 -27.38
N LEU A 146 6.06 -16.28 -27.89
CA LEU A 146 6.50 -16.08 -29.27
C LEU A 146 7.93 -16.58 -29.50
N ASP A 147 8.76 -16.59 -28.49
CA ASP A 147 10.16 -17.00 -28.53
C ASP A 147 10.32 -18.55 -28.38
N GLY A 148 9.24 -19.27 -28.04
CA GLY A 148 9.20 -20.73 -27.84
C GLY A 148 9.41 -21.12 -26.42
#